data_a3aefb6be752241fe18a62d184350368
#
_entry.id   a3aefb6be752241fe18a62d184350368
#
_cell.length_a   1.000
_cell.length_b   1.000
_cell.length_c   1.000
_cell.angle_alpha   90.00
_cell.angle_beta   90.00
_cell.angle_gamma   90.00
#
_symmetry.space_group_name_H-M   'P 1'
#
loop_
_entity.id
_entity.type
_entity.pdbx_description
1 polymer ?
#
loop_
_entity_poly.entity_id
_entity_poly.type
_entity_poly.pdbx_seq_one_letter_code
_entity_poly.pdbx_strand_id
1 'polypeptide(L)'
;MIPQQIPSKKAIQEHKLIGKLTAPAVRFFCAGDAGMEVFCMCGIVGYVGKRSAQDVLLDGLEKLEYRGYDSAGVALALDGGIRVVKSKGRLTQLRQKLAAQALAQSFCGIGHTRWATHGEPSDVNSHPHSTPRVSIVHNGIIENYGILKERLIAKGYTFESETDTEVLVKLIDSCYTGDPLRALQEALAKVRGSYALAVLFRDRPDTIFAVKRESPLIVGWGEGENFVASDIPALLKYTRRYSVLEEGDMAVCTAEGIRFYNEFAEPVQRPVLTADWDMEAAEKGGYPHFMLKEINEQPTAITATVSPRVEDGMPDLRIPQLTDEVLRDIGTVHLVGCGTAMHAGMVGKSAIETLARVPAEVDIASEFRYRDPILNPNDLVIIISQSGETSDTLAALKLAKSRGVPVLAIVNVVGSSIARAADYVLYTYAGPEIAVASTTAYMVQLCVLYLFALCLIEHEDKIRVFKDIFHFAAAK
;
A
#
# COMPACT_ATOMS: atom_id res chain seq x y z
N MET A 1 8.99 -45.40 44.66
CA MET A 1 7.98 -45.58 43.63
C MET A 1 6.91 -44.52 43.86
N ILE A 2 6.91 -43.46 43.06
CA ILE A 2 5.91 -42.38 43.09
C ILE A 2 4.90 -42.71 41.99
N PRO A 3 3.58 -42.77 42.24
CA PRO A 3 2.61 -43.08 41.19
C PRO A 3 2.45 -41.85 40.28
N GLN A 4 2.66 -42.04 38.98
CA GLN A 4 2.30 -41.06 37.96
C GLN A 4 0.75 -40.92 37.95
N GLN A 5 0.25 -39.72 38.26
CA GLN A 5 -1.15 -39.38 38.08
C GLN A 5 -1.44 -39.25 36.57
N ILE A 6 -2.35 -40.07 36.08
CA ILE A 6 -2.92 -39.98 34.72
C ILE A 6 -3.76 -38.70 34.65
N PRO A 7 -3.53 -37.79 33.71
CA PRO A 7 -4.33 -36.55 33.58
C PRO A 7 -5.80 -36.88 33.26
N SER A 8 -6.71 -36.11 33.82
CA SER A 8 -8.16 -36.28 33.66
C SER A 8 -8.59 -36.15 32.17
N LYS A 9 -9.68 -36.85 31.82
CA LYS A 9 -10.26 -36.77 30.44
C LYS A 9 -10.53 -35.34 29.96
N LYS A 10 -10.76 -34.40 30.86
CA LYS A 10 -11.00 -32.98 30.57
C LYS A 10 -9.74 -32.26 30.09
N ALA A 11 -8.58 -32.49 30.71
CA ALA A 11 -7.29 -31.95 30.29
C ALA A 11 -6.85 -32.46 28.89
N ILE A 12 -7.20 -33.70 28.56
CA ILE A 12 -6.90 -34.31 27.24
C ILE A 12 -7.78 -33.65 26.14
N GLN A 13 -9.00 -33.23 26.49
CA GLN A 13 -9.91 -32.57 25.54
C GLN A 13 -9.51 -31.12 25.28
N GLU A 14 -9.02 -30.41 26.30
CA GLU A 14 -8.47 -29.03 26.18
C GLU A 14 -7.16 -29.00 25.36
N HIS A 15 -6.24 -29.96 25.57
CA HIS A 15 -5.04 -30.11 24.73
C HIS A 15 -5.37 -30.42 23.25
N LYS A 16 -6.47 -31.14 22.98
CA LYS A 16 -6.92 -31.37 21.59
C LYS A 16 -7.49 -30.13 20.93
N LEU A 17 -8.10 -29.21 21.68
CA LEU A 17 -8.64 -27.97 21.15
C LEU A 17 -7.50 -26.99 20.74
N ILE A 18 -6.52 -26.82 21.62
CA ILE A 18 -5.33 -25.97 21.36
C ILE A 18 -4.49 -26.55 20.23
N GLY A 19 -4.29 -27.88 20.18
CA GLY A 19 -3.61 -28.55 19.09
C GLY A 19 -4.32 -28.42 17.73
N LYS A 20 -5.65 -28.21 17.71
CA LYS A 20 -6.40 -27.94 16.48
C LYS A 20 -6.23 -26.52 15.97
N LEU A 21 -5.95 -25.54 16.85
CA LEU A 21 -5.72 -24.15 16.46
C LEU A 21 -4.31 -23.89 15.92
N THR A 22 -3.31 -24.68 16.38
CA THR A 22 -1.91 -24.48 15.97
C THR A 22 -1.46 -25.41 14.84
N ALA A 23 -2.05 -26.60 14.70
CA ALA A 23 -1.63 -27.61 13.73
C ALA A 23 -1.85 -27.21 12.25
N PRO A 24 -2.93 -26.51 11.83
CA PRO A 24 -3.07 -26.09 10.44
C PRO A 24 -2.08 -25.00 10.04
N ALA A 25 -1.79 -24.04 10.91
CA ALA A 25 -0.86 -22.95 10.60
C ALA A 25 0.57 -23.42 10.35
N VAL A 26 1.04 -24.42 11.12
CA VAL A 26 2.41 -24.95 10.99
C VAL A 26 2.57 -25.90 9.78
N ARG A 27 1.51 -26.59 9.37
CA ARG A 27 1.58 -27.50 8.21
C ARG A 27 1.53 -26.81 6.85
N PHE A 28 0.99 -25.59 6.75
CA PHE A 28 0.94 -24.85 5.48
C PHE A 28 2.31 -24.28 5.06
N PHE A 29 3.26 -24.13 5.97
CA PHE A 29 4.60 -23.61 5.67
C PHE A 29 5.54 -24.62 5.00
N CYS A 30 5.17 -25.89 4.89
CA CYS A 30 6.05 -26.96 4.37
C CYS A 30 5.59 -27.59 3.04
N ALA A 31 4.56 -27.08 2.38
CA ALA A 31 4.09 -27.62 1.10
C ALA A 31 4.42 -26.67 -0.06
N GLY A 32 5.44 -27.04 -0.77
CA GLY A 32 6.01 -26.71 -2.04
C GLY A 32 5.36 -25.74 -3.02
N ASP A 33 6.22 -24.96 -3.67
CA ASP A 33 6.14 -24.40 -5.04
C ASP A 33 4.74 -24.28 -5.69
N ALA A 34 3.97 -23.31 -5.24
CA ALA A 34 2.98 -22.64 -6.05
C ALA A 34 3.36 -21.16 -6.05
N GLY A 35 3.66 -20.61 -7.22
CA GLY A 35 4.13 -19.26 -7.38
C GLY A 35 3.24 -18.25 -6.64
N MET A 36 3.75 -17.73 -5.55
CA MET A 36 3.12 -16.68 -4.77
C MET A 36 3.34 -15.39 -5.56
N GLU A 37 2.33 -14.90 -6.26
CA GLU A 37 2.34 -13.54 -6.78
C GLU A 37 2.46 -12.57 -5.62
N VAL A 38 3.68 -12.15 -5.34
CA VAL A 38 3.96 -11.04 -4.42
C VAL A 38 3.49 -9.78 -5.13
N PHE A 39 2.43 -9.15 -4.65
CA PHE A 39 2.01 -7.83 -5.13
C PHE A 39 3.08 -6.80 -4.80
N CYS A 40 4.09 -6.69 -5.66
CA CYS A 40 5.09 -5.64 -5.60
C CYS A 40 4.53 -4.38 -6.24
N MET A 41 4.57 -3.25 -5.53
CA MET A 41 4.10 -1.97 -6.05
C MET A 41 5.26 -1.13 -6.56
N CYS A 42 5.11 -0.56 -7.75
CA CYS A 42 6.04 0.42 -8.32
C CYS A 42 6.25 1.63 -7.40
N GLY A 43 7.40 2.28 -7.49
CA GLY A 43 7.75 3.48 -6.72
C GLY A 43 7.82 4.73 -7.59
N ILE A 44 7.14 5.82 -7.20
CA ILE A 44 7.24 7.15 -7.81
C ILE A 44 7.96 8.10 -6.87
N VAL A 45 8.89 8.89 -7.42
CA VAL A 45 9.49 10.04 -6.76
C VAL A 45 9.55 11.21 -7.73
N GLY A 46 9.16 12.40 -7.29
CA GLY A 46 9.31 13.67 -8.00
C GLY A 46 9.97 14.70 -7.08
N TYR A 47 10.77 15.57 -7.64
CA TYR A 47 11.45 16.63 -6.93
C TYR A 47 11.52 17.91 -7.74
N VAL A 48 11.23 19.04 -7.10
CA VAL A 48 11.47 20.39 -7.63
C VAL A 48 11.98 21.29 -6.51
N GLY A 49 13.11 21.98 -6.74
CA GLY A 49 13.70 22.83 -5.72
C GLY A 49 15.12 23.27 -6.06
N LYS A 50 15.96 23.42 -5.03
CA LYS A 50 17.32 23.99 -5.13
C LYS A 50 18.46 22.97 -5.11
N ARG A 51 18.16 21.68 -4.82
CA ARG A 51 19.14 20.60 -4.78
C ARG A 51 19.25 19.93 -6.15
N SER A 52 20.26 19.07 -6.31
CA SER A 52 20.36 18.17 -7.45
C SER A 52 19.12 17.24 -7.48
N ALA A 53 18.27 17.39 -8.49
CA ALA A 53 17.11 16.53 -8.66
C ALA A 53 17.52 15.06 -8.81
N GLN A 54 18.61 14.79 -9.54
CA GLN A 54 19.14 13.45 -9.70
C GLN A 54 19.40 12.76 -8.36
N ASP A 55 20.08 13.44 -7.42
CA ASP A 55 20.45 12.84 -6.14
C ASP A 55 19.21 12.61 -5.27
N VAL A 56 18.29 13.58 -5.21
CA VAL A 56 17.04 13.45 -4.46
C VAL A 56 16.18 12.32 -4.99
N LEU A 57 16.05 12.19 -6.33
CA LEU A 57 15.29 11.11 -6.96
C LEU A 57 15.90 9.74 -6.63
N LEU A 58 17.23 9.59 -6.76
CA LEU A 58 17.90 8.33 -6.49
C LEU A 58 17.81 7.93 -5.02
N ASP A 59 17.91 8.89 -4.09
CA ASP A 59 17.73 8.64 -2.66
C ASP A 59 16.29 8.20 -2.33
N GLY A 60 15.30 8.88 -2.91
CA GLY A 60 13.90 8.52 -2.71
C GLY A 60 13.54 7.15 -3.31
N LEU A 61 14.03 6.85 -4.52
CA LEU A 61 13.82 5.55 -5.16
C LEU A 61 14.49 4.42 -4.36
N GLU A 62 15.66 4.65 -3.77
CA GLU A 62 16.33 3.69 -2.90
C GLU A 62 15.47 3.33 -1.68
N LYS A 63 14.76 4.32 -1.12
CA LYS A 63 13.83 4.10 0.00
C LYS A 63 12.56 3.37 -0.41
N LEU A 64 12.28 3.22 -1.72
CA LEU A 64 11.16 2.46 -2.27
C LEU A 64 11.57 1.08 -2.83
N GLU A 65 12.87 0.71 -2.79
CA GLU A 65 13.36 -0.59 -3.27
C GLU A 65 12.71 -1.78 -2.55
N TYR A 66 12.26 -1.59 -1.31
CA TYR A 66 11.58 -2.64 -0.53
C TYR A 66 10.31 -3.17 -1.18
N ARG A 67 9.69 -2.37 -2.07
CA ARG A 67 8.49 -2.78 -2.81
C ARG A 67 8.79 -3.81 -3.92
N GLY A 68 10.08 -4.10 -4.18
CA GLY A 68 10.51 -4.89 -5.32
C GLY A 68 10.46 -4.09 -6.62
N TYR A 69 11.35 -4.40 -7.57
CA TYR A 69 11.37 -3.77 -8.89
C TYR A 69 12.27 -4.57 -9.84
N ASP A 70 12.01 -4.43 -11.15
CA ASP A 70 12.76 -5.07 -12.23
C ASP A 70 13.52 -4.07 -13.10
N SER A 71 13.18 -2.80 -12.98
CA SER A 71 13.78 -1.72 -13.74
C SER A 71 13.55 -0.38 -13.07
N ALA A 72 14.40 0.61 -13.36
CA ALA A 72 14.31 1.95 -12.82
C ALA A 72 14.67 3.00 -13.88
N GLY A 73 14.23 4.24 -13.67
CA GLY A 73 14.62 5.35 -14.52
C GLY A 73 14.22 6.70 -13.96
N VAL A 74 14.80 7.73 -14.54
CA VAL A 74 14.55 9.14 -14.20
C VAL A 74 14.35 9.97 -15.45
N ALA A 75 13.54 11.03 -15.34
CA ALA A 75 13.48 12.13 -16.29
C ALA A 75 13.85 13.42 -15.58
N LEU A 76 14.82 14.14 -16.12
CA LEU A 76 15.38 15.37 -15.58
C LEU A 76 15.06 16.53 -16.52
N ALA A 77 14.49 17.60 -15.99
CA ALA A 77 14.31 18.85 -16.72
C ALA A 77 15.66 19.57 -16.82
N LEU A 78 16.12 19.82 -18.04
CA LEU A 78 17.37 20.51 -18.34
C LEU A 78 17.11 21.69 -19.29
N ASP A 79 18.07 22.59 -19.39
CA ASP A 79 18.03 23.63 -20.42
C ASP A 79 17.92 23.01 -21.81
N GLY A 80 16.81 23.29 -22.49
CA GLY A 80 16.52 22.78 -23.82
C GLY A 80 15.69 21.51 -23.90
N GLY A 81 15.31 20.86 -22.79
CA GLY A 81 14.41 19.69 -22.85
C GLY A 81 14.39 18.80 -21.63
N ILE A 82 13.79 17.63 -21.80
CA ILE A 82 13.72 16.59 -20.75
C ILE A 82 14.69 15.47 -21.14
N ARG A 83 15.61 15.14 -20.23
CA ARG A 83 16.53 14.03 -20.40
C ARG A 83 16.04 12.80 -19.64
N VAL A 84 15.87 11.69 -20.35
CA VAL A 84 15.43 10.41 -19.77
C VAL A 84 16.60 9.44 -19.74
N VAL A 85 16.80 8.78 -18.58
CA VAL A 85 17.77 7.68 -18.41
C VAL A 85 17.06 6.52 -17.74
N LYS A 86 17.11 5.35 -18.39
CA LYS A 86 16.42 4.14 -17.94
C LYS A 86 17.38 2.96 -17.85
N SER A 87 17.09 2.02 -16.95
CA SER A 87 17.87 0.81 -16.81
C SER A 87 17.01 -0.35 -16.36
N LYS A 88 17.06 -1.46 -17.10
CA LYS A 88 16.65 -2.77 -16.56
C LYS A 88 17.55 -3.13 -15.39
N GLY A 89 16.98 -3.80 -14.35
CA GLY A 89 17.70 -4.29 -13.20
C GLY A 89 17.73 -3.31 -12.03
N ARG A 90 18.73 -3.43 -11.16
CA ARG A 90 18.81 -2.71 -9.90
C ARG A 90 19.13 -1.21 -10.07
N LEU A 91 18.75 -0.40 -9.08
CA LEU A 91 19.02 1.05 -9.05
C LEU A 91 20.51 1.38 -9.19
N THR A 92 21.40 0.49 -8.74
CA THR A 92 22.84 0.61 -8.92
C THR A 92 23.25 0.71 -10.40
N GLN A 93 22.56 0.01 -11.32
CA GLN A 93 22.81 0.09 -12.76
C GLN A 93 22.37 1.44 -13.34
N LEU A 94 21.21 1.97 -12.86
CA LEU A 94 20.76 3.32 -13.21
C LEU A 94 21.78 4.37 -12.73
N ARG A 95 22.30 4.27 -11.51
CA ARG A 95 23.36 5.15 -10.95
C ARG A 95 24.60 5.14 -11.85
N GLN A 96 25.05 3.97 -12.29
CA GLN A 96 26.20 3.84 -13.21
C GLN A 96 25.96 4.50 -14.57
N LYS A 97 24.76 4.30 -15.17
CA LYS A 97 24.39 4.94 -16.44
C LYS A 97 24.32 6.47 -16.32
N LEU A 98 23.79 7.00 -15.21
CA LEU A 98 23.73 8.44 -14.95
C LEU A 98 25.14 9.04 -14.78
N ALA A 99 26.00 8.38 -14.00
CA ALA A 99 27.38 8.82 -13.79
C ALA A 99 28.19 8.86 -15.11
N ALA A 100 27.97 7.89 -16.02
CA ALA A 100 28.63 7.82 -17.31
C ALA A 100 28.19 8.94 -18.29
N GLN A 101 27.00 9.52 -18.11
CA GLN A 101 26.45 10.53 -19.03
C GLN A 101 26.88 11.97 -18.68
N ALA A 102 27.48 12.21 -17.51
CA ALA A 102 27.90 13.53 -17.05
C ALA A 102 26.87 14.64 -17.34
N LEU A 103 25.62 14.42 -16.94
CA LEU A 103 24.52 15.35 -17.22
C LEU A 103 24.72 16.67 -16.48
N ALA A 104 24.21 17.76 -17.09
CA ALA A 104 24.12 19.06 -16.43
C ALA A 104 23.23 18.93 -15.18
N GLN A 105 23.47 19.80 -14.20
CA GLN A 105 22.67 19.84 -12.98
C GLN A 105 21.22 20.18 -13.28
N SER A 106 20.30 19.37 -12.77
CA SER A 106 18.86 19.58 -12.86
C SER A 106 18.29 19.85 -11.46
N PHE A 107 17.29 20.71 -11.41
CA PHE A 107 16.58 21.10 -10.18
C PHE A 107 15.12 20.60 -10.15
N CYS A 108 14.68 19.97 -11.23
CA CYS A 108 13.34 19.41 -11.35
C CYS A 108 13.40 18.06 -12.09
N GLY A 109 12.73 17.06 -11.56
CA GLY A 109 12.73 15.74 -12.18
C GLY A 109 11.72 14.78 -11.57
N ILE A 110 11.51 13.67 -12.27
CA ILE A 110 10.67 12.54 -11.82
C ILE A 110 11.43 11.23 -12.00
N GLY A 111 11.18 10.28 -11.10
CA GLY A 111 11.85 8.98 -11.10
C GLY A 111 10.89 7.85 -10.76
N HIS A 112 11.26 6.63 -11.15
CA HIS A 112 10.42 5.46 -11.01
C HIS A 112 11.24 4.19 -10.79
N THR A 113 10.73 3.30 -9.91
CA THR A 113 11.09 1.89 -9.85
C THR A 113 9.90 1.08 -10.33
N ARG A 114 10.08 0.28 -11.39
CA ARG A 114 9.00 -0.47 -12.03
C ARG A 114 9.03 -1.93 -11.61
N TRP A 115 7.86 -2.48 -11.31
CA TRP A 115 7.58 -3.91 -11.35
C TRP A 115 6.66 -4.18 -12.54
N ALA A 116 7.08 -5.06 -13.47
CA ALA A 116 6.38 -5.26 -14.72
C ALA A 116 4.99 -5.86 -14.53
N THR A 117 3.96 -5.13 -14.97
CA THR A 117 2.58 -5.63 -15.15
C THR A 117 2.29 -5.84 -16.65
N HIS A 118 2.82 -4.98 -17.52
CA HIS A 118 2.67 -5.03 -18.97
C HIS A 118 4.04 -4.92 -19.65
N GLY A 119 4.38 -5.89 -20.50
CA GLY A 119 5.65 -5.98 -21.23
C GLY A 119 6.83 -6.44 -20.36
N GLU A 120 7.72 -7.23 -20.95
CA GLU A 120 8.90 -7.77 -20.26
C GLU A 120 9.83 -6.67 -19.73
N PRO A 121 10.57 -6.92 -18.62
CA PRO A 121 11.58 -5.99 -18.13
C PRO A 121 12.64 -5.68 -19.17
N SER A 122 12.68 -4.43 -19.61
CA SER A 122 13.64 -3.91 -20.61
C SER A 122 13.83 -2.42 -20.41
N ASP A 123 14.90 -1.84 -21.00
CA ASP A 123 15.09 -0.40 -20.98
C ASP A 123 13.94 0.33 -21.71
N VAL A 124 13.38 -0.26 -22.76
CA VAL A 124 12.26 0.34 -23.52
C VAL A 124 10.98 0.38 -22.69
N ASN A 125 10.65 -0.72 -22.02
CA ASN A 125 9.44 -0.84 -21.19
C ASN A 125 9.57 -0.18 -19.82
N SER A 126 10.79 0.24 -19.42
CA SER A 126 11.01 0.97 -18.15
C SER A 126 10.41 2.37 -18.19
N HIS A 127 10.00 2.89 -17.03
CA HIS A 127 9.62 4.29 -16.88
C HIS A 127 10.85 5.17 -16.62
N PRO A 128 10.76 6.48 -16.94
CA PRO A 128 9.67 7.25 -17.54
C PRO A 128 9.40 6.94 -19.01
N HIS A 129 8.14 7.13 -19.46
CA HIS A 129 7.80 7.20 -20.87
C HIS A 129 7.68 8.66 -21.32
N SER A 130 8.10 8.96 -22.55
CA SER A 130 8.23 10.35 -22.99
C SER A 130 7.84 10.54 -24.45
N THR A 131 7.37 11.74 -24.73
CA THR A 131 7.33 12.37 -26.07
C THR A 131 8.32 13.54 -26.09
N PRO A 132 8.50 14.24 -27.21
CA PRO A 132 9.34 15.44 -27.24
C PRO A 132 8.85 16.57 -26.29
N ARG A 133 7.58 16.57 -25.85
CA ARG A 133 6.96 17.64 -25.04
C ARG A 133 6.65 17.21 -23.61
N VAL A 134 6.39 15.92 -23.36
CA VAL A 134 5.87 15.42 -22.09
C VAL A 134 6.64 14.19 -21.65
N SER A 135 6.91 14.06 -20.34
CA SER A 135 7.47 12.84 -19.75
C SER A 135 6.64 12.46 -18.52
N ILE A 136 6.34 11.16 -18.37
CA ILE A 136 5.54 10.68 -17.22
C ILE A 136 6.15 9.44 -16.58
N VAL A 137 5.88 9.29 -15.28
CA VAL A 137 5.96 8.03 -14.54
C VAL A 137 4.57 7.67 -14.04
N HIS A 138 4.27 6.38 -13.96
CA HIS A 138 2.92 5.87 -13.71
C HIS A 138 2.95 4.64 -12.82
N ASN A 139 2.13 4.64 -11.78
CA ASN A 139 1.72 3.47 -11.01
C ASN A 139 0.24 3.22 -11.28
N GLY A 140 -0.14 2.00 -11.64
CA GLY A 140 -1.50 1.61 -11.92
C GLY A 140 -1.65 0.86 -13.24
N ILE A 141 -2.87 0.76 -13.73
CA ILE A 141 -3.22 0.06 -14.98
C ILE A 141 -4.25 0.87 -15.76
N ILE A 142 -3.97 1.14 -17.02
CA ILE A 142 -4.92 1.78 -17.95
C ILE A 142 -5.70 0.70 -18.69
N GLU A 143 -6.84 0.33 -18.18
CA GLU A 143 -7.65 -0.81 -18.67
C GLU A 143 -8.05 -0.68 -20.15
N ASN A 144 -8.33 0.52 -20.61
CA ASN A 144 -8.74 0.79 -21.99
C ASN A 144 -7.59 1.21 -22.93
N TYR A 145 -6.34 0.92 -22.55
CA TYR A 145 -5.17 1.35 -23.32
C TYR A 145 -5.18 0.86 -24.79
N GLY A 146 -5.69 -0.34 -25.06
CA GLY A 146 -5.76 -0.88 -26.41
C GLY A 146 -6.59 0.01 -27.35
N ILE A 147 -7.80 0.42 -26.92
CA ILE A 147 -8.67 1.32 -27.68
C ILE A 147 -8.02 2.69 -27.88
N LEU A 148 -7.37 3.21 -26.84
CA LEU A 148 -6.68 4.50 -26.90
C LEU A 148 -5.49 4.44 -27.85
N LYS A 149 -4.73 3.33 -27.85
CA LYS A 149 -3.59 3.07 -28.76
C LYS A 149 -4.02 3.11 -30.21
N GLU A 150 -5.09 2.40 -30.57
CA GLU A 150 -5.65 2.39 -31.93
C GLU A 150 -6.00 3.82 -32.41
N ARG A 151 -6.68 4.60 -31.56
CA ARG A 151 -7.03 5.99 -31.86
C ARG A 151 -5.80 6.90 -32.05
N LEU A 152 -4.73 6.69 -31.27
CA LEU A 152 -3.50 7.43 -31.39
C LEU A 152 -2.72 7.02 -32.67
N ILE A 153 -2.71 5.73 -33.03
CA ILE A 153 -2.13 5.26 -34.31
C ILE A 153 -2.85 5.93 -35.49
N ALA A 154 -4.17 6.02 -35.46
CA ALA A 154 -4.95 6.71 -36.48
C ALA A 154 -4.61 8.22 -36.57
N LYS A 155 -4.06 8.83 -35.50
CA LYS A 155 -3.55 10.20 -35.50
C LYS A 155 -2.06 10.32 -35.88
N GLY A 156 -1.40 9.22 -36.24
CA GLY A 156 0.00 9.20 -36.66
C GLY A 156 1.03 8.95 -35.55
N TYR A 157 0.60 8.60 -34.33
CA TYR A 157 1.52 8.21 -33.25
C TYR A 157 2.07 6.79 -33.50
N THR A 158 3.38 6.62 -33.31
CA THR A 158 4.07 5.30 -33.31
C THR A 158 4.33 4.86 -31.87
N PHE A 159 4.51 3.57 -31.64
CA PHE A 159 4.74 2.98 -30.32
C PHE A 159 5.97 2.09 -30.34
N GLU A 160 6.81 2.19 -29.31
CA GLU A 160 8.06 1.43 -29.16
C GLU A 160 7.96 0.40 -28.04
N SER A 161 7.17 0.69 -26.99
CA SER A 161 7.01 -0.18 -25.84
C SER A 161 5.69 -0.96 -25.87
N GLU A 162 5.62 -1.96 -25.01
CA GLU A 162 4.42 -2.78 -24.80
C GLU A 162 3.57 -2.25 -23.63
N THR A 163 3.94 -1.09 -23.05
CA THR A 163 3.31 -0.57 -21.84
C THR A 163 2.08 0.28 -22.13
N ASP A 164 1.09 0.22 -21.27
CA ASP A 164 -0.06 1.10 -21.23
C ASP A 164 0.35 2.57 -20.94
N THR A 165 1.45 2.75 -20.23
CA THR A 165 2.00 4.07 -19.88
C THR A 165 2.49 4.84 -21.12
N GLU A 166 3.04 4.18 -22.14
CA GLU A 166 3.39 4.85 -23.39
C GLU A 166 2.14 5.38 -24.11
N VAL A 167 1.04 4.65 -24.01
CA VAL A 167 -0.25 5.11 -24.56
C VAL A 167 -0.71 6.34 -23.81
N LEU A 168 -0.58 6.35 -22.49
CA LEU A 168 -1.00 7.47 -21.64
C LEU A 168 -0.19 8.74 -21.93
N VAL A 169 1.14 8.67 -22.03
CA VAL A 169 1.96 9.85 -22.32
C VAL A 169 1.64 10.45 -23.69
N LYS A 170 1.41 9.60 -24.71
CA LYS A 170 1.01 10.06 -26.04
C LYS A 170 -0.40 10.63 -26.08
N LEU A 171 -1.29 10.11 -25.25
CA LEU A 171 -2.63 10.69 -25.07
C LEU A 171 -2.56 12.10 -24.48
N ILE A 172 -1.78 12.28 -23.39
CA ILE A 172 -1.56 13.59 -22.76
C ILE A 172 -0.93 14.56 -23.77
N ASP A 173 0.11 14.11 -24.49
CA ASP A 173 0.75 14.90 -25.55
C ASP A 173 -0.24 15.33 -26.62
N SER A 174 -1.14 14.42 -27.06
CA SER A 174 -2.15 14.73 -28.08
C SER A 174 -3.18 15.78 -27.65
N CYS A 175 -3.38 15.96 -26.34
CA CYS A 175 -4.26 16.97 -25.76
C CYS A 175 -3.52 18.27 -25.41
N TYR A 176 -2.17 18.26 -25.44
CA TYR A 176 -1.37 19.39 -24.98
C TYR A 176 -1.28 20.51 -26.01
N THR A 177 -1.84 21.67 -25.67
CA THR A 177 -1.86 22.90 -26.47
C THR A 177 -1.22 24.10 -25.76
N GLY A 178 -0.38 23.87 -24.72
CA GLY A 178 0.29 24.90 -23.93
C GLY A 178 -0.26 25.09 -22.51
N ASP A 179 -1.39 24.46 -22.19
CA ASP A 179 -1.97 24.40 -20.83
C ASP A 179 -1.88 22.97 -20.29
N PRO A 180 -0.97 22.68 -19.32
CA PRO A 180 -0.81 21.37 -18.74
C PRO A 180 -2.04 20.83 -18.00
N LEU A 181 -2.71 21.67 -17.19
CA LEU A 181 -3.87 21.21 -16.41
C LEU A 181 -5.01 20.79 -17.32
N ARG A 182 -5.29 21.59 -18.33
CA ARG A 182 -6.29 21.26 -19.33
C ARG A 182 -5.95 20.01 -20.12
N ALA A 183 -4.69 19.84 -20.51
CA ALA A 183 -4.25 18.65 -21.23
C ALA A 183 -4.42 17.38 -20.38
N LEU A 184 -4.08 17.44 -19.09
CA LEU A 184 -4.28 16.34 -18.14
C LEU A 184 -5.77 16.04 -17.97
N GLN A 185 -6.61 17.04 -17.75
CA GLN A 185 -8.05 16.90 -17.62
C GLN A 185 -8.66 16.22 -18.87
N GLU A 186 -8.36 16.74 -20.06
CA GLU A 186 -8.90 16.22 -21.33
C GLU A 186 -8.41 14.81 -21.66
N ALA A 187 -7.17 14.46 -21.29
CA ALA A 187 -6.62 13.13 -21.49
C ALA A 187 -7.24 12.13 -20.51
N LEU A 188 -7.24 12.48 -19.22
CA LEU A 188 -7.65 11.56 -18.15
C LEU A 188 -9.17 11.32 -18.12
N ALA A 189 -9.97 12.24 -18.65
CA ALA A 189 -11.40 12.01 -18.88
C ALA A 189 -11.69 10.83 -19.87
N LYS A 190 -10.71 10.43 -20.67
CA LYS A 190 -10.82 9.33 -21.64
C LYS A 190 -10.27 8.01 -21.10
N VAL A 191 -9.60 8.04 -19.95
CA VAL A 191 -8.91 6.91 -19.34
C VAL A 191 -9.84 6.15 -18.40
N ARG A 192 -9.79 4.81 -18.45
CA ARG A 192 -10.39 3.90 -17.48
C ARG A 192 -9.28 3.13 -16.76
N GLY A 193 -9.46 2.90 -15.47
CA GLY A 193 -8.48 2.21 -14.63
C GLY A 193 -7.86 3.11 -13.56
N SER A 194 -6.86 2.58 -12.87
CA SER A 194 -6.17 3.23 -11.76
C SER A 194 -4.88 3.91 -12.23
N TYR A 195 -4.55 5.06 -11.65
CA TYR A 195 -3.29 5.73 -11.91
C TYR A 195 -2.84 6.65 -10.77
N ALA A 196 -1.53 6.67 -10.53
CA ALA A 196 -0.80 7.74 -9.89
C ALA A 196 0.28 8.20 -10.88
N LEU A 197 0.30 9.48 -11.18
CA LEU A 197 1.18 10.06 -12.20
C LEU A 197 2.04 11.15 -11.61
N ALA A 198 3.32 11.21 -12.02
CA ALA A 198 4.09 12.44 -11.99
C ALA A 198 4.50 12.80 -13.43
N VAL A 199 4.27 14.04 -13.81
CA VAL A 199 4.33 14.51 -15.20
C VAL A 199 5.22 15.75 -15.29
N LEU A 200 6.13 15.75 -16.27
CA LEU A 200 6.94 16.91 -16.67
C LEU A 200 6.50 17.39 -18.06
N PHE A 201 6.38 18.70 -18.22
CA PHE A 201 6.23 19.34 -19.53
C PHE A 201 7.51 20.11 -19.88
N ARG A 202 7.97 19.98 -21.10
CA ARG A 202 9.23 20.58 -21.57
C ARG A 202 9.30 22.10 -21.41
N ASP A 203 8.18 22.77 -21.61
CA ASP A 203 8.04 24.24 -21.49
C ASP A 203 7.70 24.72 -20.06
N ARG A 204 7.71 23.80 -19.09
CA ARG A 204 7.55 24.06 -17.66
C ARG A 204 8.63 23.32 -16.85
N PRO A 205 9.93 23.66 -17.05
CA PRO A 205 11.05 22.89 -16.51
C PRO A 205 11.18 22.96 -14.98
N ASP A 206 10.46 23.85 -14.33
CA ASP A 206 10.41 24.12 -12.89
C ASP A 206 9.13 23.62 -12.21
N THR A 207 8.35 22.78 -12.90
CA THR A 207 7.04 22.37 -12.42
C THR A 207 6.81 20.88 -12.61
N ILE A 208 6.34 20.22 -11.55
CA ILE A 208 5.83 18.83 -11.60
C ILE A 208 4.32 18.87 -11.46
N PHE A 209 3.63 18.12 -12.30
CA PHE A 209 2.20 17.86 -12.18
C PHE A 209 2.01 16.45 -11.63
N ALA A 210 1.27 16.31 -10.54
CA ALA A 210 0.93 15.04 -9.94
C ALA A 210 -0.57 14.81 -10.03
N VAL A 211 -0.99 13.61 -10.41
CA VAL A 211 -2.41 13.27 -10.58
C VAL A 211 -2.68 11.89 -10.00
N LYS A 212 -3.84 11.73 -9.36
CA LYS A 212 -4.23 10.47 -8.71
C LYS A 212 -5.63 10.02 -9.09
N ARG A 213 -5.76 8.70 -9.33
CA ARG A 213 -7.02 7.94 -9.28
C ARG A 213 -6.71 6.53 -8.77
N GLU A 214 -7.29 6.15 -7.61
CA GLU A 214 -7.13 4.86 -6.92
C GLU A 214 -5.71 4.54 -6.43
N SER A 215 -4.66 4.68 -7.26
CA SER A 215 -3.27 4.43 -6.84
C SER A 215 -2.74 5.52 -5.89
N PRO A 216 -1.96 5.17 -4.83
CA PRO A 216 -1.53 6.12 -3.82
C PRO A 216 -0.53 7.15 -4.38
N LEU A 217 -0.72 8.41 -4.01
CA LEU A 217 0.19 9.51 -4.31
C LEU A 217 0.10 10.60 -3.24
N ILE A 218 1.26 11.09 -2.80
CA ILE A 218 1.40 12.16 -1.83
C ILE A 218 2.32 13.25 -2.39
N VAL A 219 2.19 14.46 -1.84
CA VAL A 219 3.14 15.55 -2.07
C VAL A 219 3.79 15.96 -0.76
N GLY A 220 5.10 16.20 -0.79
CA GLY A 220 5.89 16.63 0.38
C GLY A 220 6.17 18.14 0.33
N TRP A 221 6.04 18.80 1.48
CA TRP A 221 6.28 20.23 1.65
C TRP A 221 7.66 20.48 2.26
N GLY A 222 8.55 21.13 1.50
CA GLY A 222 9.86 21.57 1.95
C GLY A 222 9.99 23.11 1.99
N GLU A 223 11.19 23.60 2.30
CA GLU A 223 11.53 25.02 2.31
C GLU A 223 12.28 25.41 1.02
N GLY A 224 11.54 26.01 0.06
CA GLY A 224 12.06 26.31 -1.28
C GLY A 224 12.31 25.05 -2.11
N GLU A 225 11.58 23.99 -1.79
CA GLU A 225 11.60 22.71 -2.51
C GLU A 225 10.33 21.90 -2.19
N ASN A 226 9.84 21.12 -3.13
CA ASN A 226 8.68 20.27 -2.93
C ASN A 226 8.87 18.92 -3.63
N PHE A 227 8.09 17.93 -3.20
CA PHE A 227 8.27 16.53 -3.54
C PHE A 227 6.95 15.90 -3.99
N VAL A 228 7.05 14.87 -4.80
CA VAL A 228 5.96 13.94 -5.11
C VAL A 228 6.46 12.53 -4.78
N ALA A 229 5.64 11.70 -4.16
CA ALA A 229 6.01 10.31 -3.91
C ALA A 229 4.79 9.39 -3.84
N SER A 230 4.99 8.13 -4.15
CA SER A 230 3.97 7.10 -3.95
C SER A 230 3.91 6.60 -2.50
N ASP A 231 4.91 6.96 -1.66
CA ASP A 231 4.94 6.58 -0.24
C ASP A 231 5.82 7.52 0.58
N ILE A 232 5.50 7.64 1.87
CA ILE A 232 6.15 8.53 2.85
C ILE A 232 7.67 8.27 3.01
N PRO A 233 8.17 7.02 3.07
CA PRO A 233 9.60 6.74 3.25
C PRO A 233 10.52 7.45 2.25
N ALA A 234 10.04 7.68 1.02
CA ALA A 234 10.79 8.39 0.00
C ALA A 234 11.11 9.85 0.37
N LEU A 235 10.32 10.45 1.26
CA LEU A 235 10.39 11.87 1.62
C LEU A 235 11.09 12.14 2.95
N LEU A 236 11.12 11.18 3.88
CA LEU A 236 11.48 11.37 5.29
C LEU A 236 12.87 12.00 5.51
N LYS A 237 13.82 11.77 4.59
CA LYS A 237 15.16 12.41 4.62
C LYS A 237 15.10 13.93 4.44
N TYR A 238 14.06 14.43 3.77
CA TYR A 238 13.95 15.82 3.32
C TYR A 238 12.83 16.58 4.02
N THR A 239 11.70 15.93 4.23
CA THR A 239 10.54 16.53 4.91
C THR A 239 9.67 15.48 5.58
N ARG A 240 9.06 15.88 6.70
CA ARG A 240 7.99 15.11 7.37
C ARG A 240 6.60 15.66 7.07
N ARG A 241 6.52 16.82 6.41
CA ARG A 241 5.25 17.48 6.08
C ARG A 241 4.78 17.01 4.71
N TYR A 242 3.58 16.48 4.65
CA TYR A 242 3.01 15.97 3.40
C TYR A 242 1.51 16.23 3.32
N SER A 243 0.96 16.18 2.11
CA SER A 243 -0.47 16.12 1.85
C SER A 243 -0.78 14.91 0.98
N VAL A 244 -1.90 14.27 1.26
CA VAL A 244 -2.40 13.15 0.45
C VAL A 244 -3.28 13.69 -0.66
N LEU A 245 -3.08 13.24 -1.90
CA LEU A 245 -4.01 13.51 -2.98
C LEU A 245 -5.27 12.66 -2.79
N GLU A 246 -6.44 13.25 -3.00
CA GLU A 246 -7.71 12.53 -3.04
C GLU A 246 -8.04 12.07 -4.46
N GLU A 247 -9.16 11.35 -4.61
CA GLU A 247 -9.59 10.84 -5.91
C GLU A 247 -9.86 11.96 -6.92
N GLY A 248 -9.21 11.88 -8.07
CA GLY A 248 -9.32 12.89 -9.12
C GLY A 248 -8.48 14.14 -8.91
N ASP A 249 -7.72 14.23 -7.81
CA ASP A 249 -6.87 15.39 -7.55
C ASP A 249 -5.73 15.52 -8.56
N MET A 250 -5.44 16.78 -8.89
CA MET A 250 -4.25 17.22 -9.59
C MET A 250 -3.47 18.19 -8.68
N ALA A 251 -2.18 17.98 -8.51
CA ALA A 251 -1.30 18.89 -7.79
C ALA A 251 -0.26 19.51 -8.75
N VAL A 252 -0.05 20.81 -8.63
CA VAL A 252 0.99 21.56 -9.33
C VAL A 252 2.05 21.92 -8.32
N CYS A 253 3.22 21.29 -8.43
CA CYS A 253 4.35 21.43 -7.52
C CYS A 253 5.44 22.27 -8.16
N THR A 254 5.78 23.42 -7.55
CA THR A 254 6.93 24.26 -7.86
C THR A 254 7.85 24.37 -6.64
N ALA A 255 9.01 24.98 -6.74
CA ALA A 255 9.88 25.22 -5.60
C ALA A 255 9.22 26.12 -4.52
N GLU A 256 8.35 27.04 -4.93
CA GLU A 256 7.68 28.02 -4.07
C GLU A 256 6.46 27.46 -3.33
N GLY A 257 5.84 26.36 -3.86
CA GLY A 257 4.66 25.80 -3.23
C GLY A 257 3.92 24.76 -4.06
N ILE A 258 2.83 24.28 -3.48
CA ILE A 258 1.96 23.27 -4.07
C ILE A 258 0.54 23.81 -4.15
N ARG A 259 -0.10 23.66 -5.29
CA ARG A 259 -1.51 24.01 -5.51
C ARG A 259 -2.28 22.78 -5.94
N PHE A 260 -3.46 22.58 -5.38
CA PHE A 260 -4.32 21.43 -5.68
C PHE A 260 -5.54 21.86 -6.49
N TYR A 261 -5.96 20.97 -7.36
CA TYR A 261 -7.13 21.11 -8.21
C TYR A 261 -7.89 19.78 -8.22
N ASN A 262 -9.21 19.83 -8.31
CA ASN A 262 -10.04 18.64 -8.52
C ASN A 262 -10.04 18.19 -10.00
N GLU A 263 -10.78 17.15 -10.32
CA GLU A 263 -10.91 16.61 -11.69
C GLU A 263 -11.52 17.62 -12.70
N PHE A 264 -12.16 18.69 -12.22
CA PHE A 264 -12.70 19.77 -13.04
C PHE A 264 -11.72 20.94 -13.20
N ALA A 265 -10.49 20.80 -12.74
CA ALA A 265 -9.46 21.86 -12.67
C ALA A 265 -9.86 23.05 -11.78
N GLU A 266 -10.74 22.88 -10.81
CA GLU A 266 -11.10 23.86 -9.81
C GLU A 266 -10.13 23.80 -8.63
N PRO A 267 -9.68 24.94 -8.07
CA PRO A 267 -8.79 24.95 -6.93
C PRO A 267 -9.43 24.32 -5.69
N VAL A 268 -8.69 23.42 -5.02
CA VAL A 268 -9.08 22.80 -3.76
C VAL A 268 -7.97 22.89 -2.72
N GLN A 269 -8.29 22.72 -1.45
CA GLN A 269 -7.31 22.67 -0.38
C GLN A 269 -7.17 21.25 0.16
N ARG A 270 -5.93 20.89 0.54
CA ARG A 270 -5.63 19.62 1.19
C ARG A 270 -4.87 19.87 2.50
N PRO A 271 -5.19 19.12 3.56
CA PRO A 271 -4.52 19.27 4.84
C PRO A 271 -3.03 18.91 4.72
N VAL A 272 -2.20 19.64 5.44
CA VAL A 272 -0.79 19.29 5.62
C VAL A 272 -0.69 18.42 6.87
N LEU A 273 -0.24 17.19 6.68
CA LEU A 273 -0.03 16.19 7.72
C LEU A 273 1.47 16.14 8.09
N THR A 274 1.78 15.61 9.26
CA THR A 274 3.15 15.36 9.70
C THR A 274 3.34 13.87 9.91
N ALA A 275 4.40 13.31 9.33
CA ALA A 275 4.75 11.91 9.52
C ALA A 275 5.40 11.73 10.91
N ASP A 276 4.79 10.88 11.75
CA ASP A 276 5.26 10.56 13.10
C ASP A 276 6.36 9.47 13.11
N TRP A 277 6.83 9.07 11.94
CA TRP A 277 7.81 8.00 11.81
C TRP A 277 9.21 8.49 12.21
N ASP A 278 9.86 7.69 13.05
CA ASP A 278 11.25 7.92 13.41
C ASP A 278 12.17 7.47 12.26
N MET A 279 13.12 8.31 11.87
CA MET A 279 14.10 7.96 10.84
C MET A 279 14.96 6.75 11.26
N GLU A 280 15.28 6.61 12.56
CA GLU A 280 16.03 5.46 13.08
C GLU A 280 15.26 4.14 12.90
N ALA A 281 13.92 4.18 12.99
CA ALA A 281 13.08 3.02 12.75
C ALA A 281 13.11 2.56 11.28
N ALA A 282 13.36 3.47 10.33
CA ALA A 282 13.52 3.17 8.91
C ALA A 282 14.94 2.73 8.51
N GLU A 283 15.89 2.63 9.46
CA GLU A 283 17.25 2.14 9.24
C GLU A 283 17.39 0.68 9.67
N LYS A 284 18.44 0.00 9.17
CA LYS A 284 18.68 -1.41 9.49
C LYS A 284 19.06 -1.68 10.96
N GLY A 285 19.39 -0.65 11.74
CA GLY A 285 19.69 -0.78 13.17
C GLY A 285 20.80 -1.78 13.51
N GLY A 286 21.82 -1.89 12.63
CA GLY A 286 22.91 -2.85 12.79
C GLY A 286 22.67 -4.25 12.22
N TYR A 287 21.46 -4.54 11.73
CA TYR A 287 21.15 -5.82 11.09
C TYR A 287 21.62 -5.84 9.61
N PRO A 288 22.06 -6.99 9.07
CA PRO A 288 22.47 -7.11 7.67
C PRO A 288 21.30 -6.91 6.70
N HIS A 289 20.08 -7.28 7.11
CA HIS A 289 18.86 -7.21 6.30
C HIS A 289 17.69 -6.65 7.10
N PHE A 290 16.80 -5.89 6.46
CA PHE A 290 15.56 -5.36 7.07
C PHE A 290 14.68 -6.48 7.62
N MET A 291 14.49 -7.56 6.87
CA MET A 291 13.69 -8.71 7.33
C MET A 291 14.19 -9.27 8.66
N LEU A 292 15.52 -9.38 8.84
CA LEU A 292 16.07 -9.88 10.11
C LEU A 292 15.82 -8.90 11.26
N LYS A 293 15.93 -7.59 11.01
CA LYS A 293 15.54 -6.55 11.97
C LYS A 293 14.07 -6.70 12.36
N GLU A 294 13.17 -6.72 11.37
CA GLU A 294 11.73 -6.81 11.58
C GLU A 294 11.32 -8.10 12.33
N ILE A 295 11.94 -9.24 12.02
CA ILE A 295 11.73 -10.49 12.79
C ILE A 295 12.07 -10.28 14.27
N ASN A 296 13.16 -9.57 14.58
CA ASN A 296 13.56 -9.30 15.97
C ASN A 296 12.70 -8.21 16.65
N GLU A 297 12.01 -7.38 15.89
CA GLU A 297 11.09 -6.35 16.40
C GLU A 297 9.69 -6.90 16.71
N GLN A 298 9.33 -8.09 16.23
CA GLN A 298 8.01 -8.69 16.44
C GLN A 298 7.54 -8.68 17.90
N PRO A 299 8.35 -9.05 18.92
CA PRO A 299 7.88 -9.03 20.31
C PRO A 299 7.45 -7.62 20.76
N THR A 300 8.18 -6.59 20.36
CA THR A 300 7.86 -5.19 20.67
C THR A 300 6.57 -4.76 19.97
N ALA A 301 6.42 -5.08 18.69
CA ALA A 301 5.25 -4.74 17.91
C ALA A 301 3.98 -5.48 18.41
N ILE A 302 4.10 -6.75 18.78
CA ILE A 302 3.02 -7.51 19.40
C ILE A 302 2.57 -6.84 20.72
N THR A 303 3.53 -6.51 21.58
CA THR A 303 3.24 -5.82 22.85
C THR A 303 2.55 -4.48 22.60
N ALA A 304 3.07 -3.66 21.70
CA ALA A 304 2.49 -2.36 21.35
C ALA A 304 1.07 -2.49 20.77
N THR A 305 0.80 -3.56 20.02
CA THR A 305 -0.50 -3.81 19.40
C THR A 305 -1.51 -4.39 20.38
N VAL A 306 -1.11 -5.32 21.24
CA VAL A 306 -2.02 -6.08 22.12
C VAL A 306 -2.26 -5.35 23.45
N SER A 307 -1.19 -4.84 24.11
CA SER A 307 -1.32 -4.29 25.48
C SER A 307 -2.35 -3.18 25.60
N PRO A 308 -2.49 -2.21 24.68
CA PRO A 308 -3.53 -1.18 24.79
C PRO A 308 -4.95 -1.71 24.65
N ARG A 309 -5.12 -2.96 24.20
CA ARG A 309 -6.40 -3.63 23.92
C ARG A 309 -6.73 -4.73 24.90
N VAL A 310 -6.09 -4.71 26.05
CA VAL A 310 -6.37 -5.63 27.16
C VAL A 310 -6.53 -4.79 28.43
N GLU A 311 -7.72 -4.81 29.01
CA GLU A 311 -8.04 -4.13 30.27
C GLU A 311 -8.56 -5.16 31.28
N ASP A 312 -7.98 -5.20 32.47
CA ASP A 312 -8.31 -6.17 33.54
C ASP A 312 -8.29 -7.64 33.06
N GLY A 313 -7.41 -7.96 32.10
CA GLY A 313 -7.31 -9.29 31.51
C GLY A 313 -8.42 -9.63 30.52
N MET A 314 -9.16 -8.65 30.03
CA MET A 314 -10.20 -8.78 29.02
C MET A 314 -9.83 -8.04 27.72
N PRO A 315 -10.16 -8.60 26.54
CA PRO A 315 -9.95 -7.91 25.29
C PRO A 315 -10.91 -6.75 25.13
N ASP A 316 -10.37 -5.59 24.71
CA ASP A 316 -11.12 -4.38 24.36
C ASP A 316 -10.51 -3.80 23.06
N LEU A 317 -11.28 -3.76 21.99
CA LEU A 317 -10.82 -3.26 20.68
C LEU A 317 -10.58 -1.76 20.68
N ARG A 318 -11.03 -1.03 21.70
CA ARG A 318 -10.96 0.44 21.79
C ARG A 318 -11.69 1.14 20.65
N ILE A 319 -12.81 0.56 20.19
CA ILE A 319 -13.71 1.14 19.19
C ILE A 319 -15.08 1.34 19.86
N PRO A 320 -15.38 2.54 20.36
CA PRO A 320 -16.62 2.79 21.12
C PRO A 320 -17.91 2.48 20.36
N GLN A 321 -17.88 2.58 19.02
CA GLN A 321 -19.03 2.32 18.16
C GLN A 321 -19.27 0.82 17.92
N LEU A 322 -18.28 -0.04 18.16
CA LEU A 322 -18.38 -1.48 18.02
C LEU A 322 -18.74 -2.12 19.38
N THR A 323 -19.97 -1.84 19.82
CA THR A 323 -20.48 -2.31 21.11
C THR A 323 -20.72 -3.81 21.12
N ASP A 324 -20.85 -4.40 22.32
CA ASP A 324 -21.20 -5.83 22.48
C ASP A 324 -22.53 -6.19 21.79
N GLU A 325 -23.46 -5.24 21.66
CA GLU A 325 -24.71 -5.44 20.94
C GLU A 325 -24.47 -5.56 19.43
N VAL A 326 -23.66 -4.65 18.86
CA VAL A 326 -23.28 -4.69 17.46
C VAL A 326 -22.52 -5.99 17.14
N LEU A 327 -21.60 -6.39 18.02
CA LEU A 327 -20.83 -7.63 17.85
C LEU A 327 -21.71 -8.90 17.90
N ARG A 328 -22.77 -8.92 18.72
CA ARG A 328 -23.70 -10.06 18.81
C ARG A 328 -24.61 -10.20 17.60
N ASP A 329 -24.93 -9.09 16.93
CA ASP A 329 -25.83 -9.08 15.78
C ASP A 329 -25.12 -9.43 14.46
N ILE A 330 -23.79 -9.63 14.48
CA ILE A 330 -23.02 -10.00 13.27
C ILE A 330 -23.45 -11.39 12.78
N GLY A 331 -23.96 -11.45 11.54
CA GLY A 331 -24.36 -12.68 10.87
C GLY A 331 -23.17 -13.45 10.32
N THR A 332 -22.42 -12.86 9.41
CA THR A 332 -21.21 -13.43 8.78
C THR A 332 -20.08 -12.40 8.78
N VAL A 333 -18.85 -12.86 9.04
CA VAL A 333 -17.64 -12.03 8.93
C VAL A 333 -16.93 -12.32 7.62
N HIS A 334 -16.81 -11.33 6.74
CA HIS A 334 -16.04 -11.45 5.49
C HIS A 334 -14.64 -10.84 5.66
N LEU A 335 -13.60 -11.65 5.64
CA LEU A 335 -12.20 -11.24 5.79
C LEU A 335 -11.58 -11.06 4.41
N VAL A 336 -11.24 -9.83 4.04
CA VAL A 336 -10.82 -9.48 2.68
C VAL A 336 -9.43 -8.82 2.71
N GLY A 337 -8.51 -9.34 1.91
CA GLY A 337 -7.15 -8.83 1.81
C GLY A 337 -6.41 -9.36 0.58
N CYS A 338 -5.18 -8.93 0.39
CA CYS A 338 -4.27 -9.45 -0.64
C CYS A 338 -3.02 -10.06 0.00
N GLY A 339 -2.44 -11.09 -0.63
CA GLY A 339 -1.19 -11.72 -0.20
C GLY A 339 -1.23 -12.20 1.25
N THR A 340 -0.23 -11.84 2.05
CA THR A 340 -0.13 -12.27 3.46
C THR A 340 -1.29 -11.75 4.32
N ALA A 341 -1.87 -10.61 4.01
CA ALA A 341 -3.07 -10.09 4.69
C ALA A 341 -4.28 -11.02 4.50
N MET A 342 -4.48 -11.57 3.30
CA MET A 342 -5.50 -12.60 3.05
C MET A 342 -5.18 -13.88 3.83
N HIS A 343 -3.90 -14.29 3.91
CA HIS A 343 -3.50 -15.43 4.72
C HIS A 343 -3.76 -15.19 6.23
N ALA A 344 -3.55 -13.97 6.72
CA ALA A 344 -3.97 -13.60 8.08
C ALA A 344 -5.48 -13.75 8.24
N GLY A 345 -6.27 -13.35 7.25
CA GLY A 345 -7.72 -13.59 7.19
C GLY A 345 -8.08 -15.07 7.31
N MET A 346 -7.35 -15.98 6.63
CA MET A 346 -7.58 -17.43 6.75
C MET A 346 -7.41 -17.96 8.19
N VAL A 347 -6.39 -17.47 8.89
CA VAL A 347 -6.19 -17.80 10.32
C VAL A 347 -7.30 -17.15 11.17
N GLY A 348 -7.65 -15.90 10.89
CA GLY A 348 -8.74 -15.18 11.53
C GLY A 348 -10.08 -15.90 11.39
N LYS A 349 -10.41 -16.38 10.18
CA LYS A 349 -11.59 -17.25 9.96
C LYS A 349 -11.61 -18.42 10.89
N SER A 350 -10.49 -19.18 10.94
CA SER A 350 -10.39 -20.35 11.83
C SER A 350 -10.59 -19.98 13.31
N ALA A 351 -10.03 -18.84 13.74
CA ALA A 351 -10.20 -18.34 15.10
C ALA A 351 -11.67 -17.94 15.39
N ILE A 352 -12.30 -17.17 14.52
CA ILE A 352 -13.68 -16.70 14.67
C ILE A 352 -14.66 -17.90 14.72
N GLU A 353 -14.56 -18.82 13.75
CA GLU A 353 -15.46 -19.98 13.68
C GLU A 353 -15.25 -20.95 14.86
N THR A 354 -14.01 -21.12 15.32
CA THR A 354 -13.70 -22.04 16.41
C THR A 354 -14.07 -21.47 17.78
N LEU A 355 -13.74 -20.21 18.02
CA LEU A 355 -13.89 -19.57 19.33
C LEU A 355 -15.28 -18.95 19.51
N ALA A 356 -15.74 -18.15 18.56
CA ALA A 356 -16.97 -17.39 18.65
C ALA A 356 -18.17 -18.09 18.00
N ARG A 357 -17.95 -19.12 17.18
CA ARG A 357 -19.00 -19.85 16.46
C ARG A 357 -19.79 -18.98 15.47
N VAL A 358 -19.21 -17.87 15.04
CA VAL A 358 -19.75 -16.99 13.99
C VAL A 358 -19.25 -17.46 12.65
N PRO A 359 -20.10 -17.58 11.61
CA PRO A 359 -19.66 -17.90 10.25
C PRO A 359 -18.66 -16.88 9.73
N ALA A 360 -17.61 -17.32 9.07
CA ALA A 360 -16.63 -16.44 8.48
C ALA A 360 -16.20 -16.90 7.08
N GLU A 361 -15.98 -15.97 6.18
CA GLU A 361 -15.49 -16.20 4.82
C GLU A 361 -14.21 -15.40 4.57
N VAL A 362 -13.35 -15.94 3.70
CA VAL A 362 -12.09 -15.27 3.32
C VAL A 362 -12.06 -15.10 1.81
N ASP A 363 -11.74 -13.88 1.39
CA ASP A 363 -11.57 -13.57 -0.02
C ASP A 363 -10.25 -12.84 -0.32
N ILE A 364 -9.73 -13.06 -1.51
CA ILE A 364 -8.74 -12.17 -2.08
C ILE A 364 -9.45 -10.92 -2.62
N ALA A 365 -8.95 -9.73 -2.28
CA ALA A 365 -9.65 -8.48 -2.58
C ALA A 365 -9.89 -8.23 -4.08
N SER A 366 -8.96 -8.67 -4.95
CA SER A 366 -9.12 -8.60 -6.40
C SER A 366 -10.34 -9.39 -6.89
N GLU A 367 -10.58 -10.58 -6.34
CA GLU A 367 -11.73 -11.39 -6.72
C GLU A 367 -13.03 -10.89 -6.08
N PHE A 368 -12.97 -10.48 -4.82
CA PHE A 368 -14.13 -9.96 -4.08
C PHE A 368 -14.81 -8.80 -4.81
N ARG A 369 -14.03 -7.87 -5.38
CA ARG A 369 -14.57 -6.72 -6.11
C ARG A 369 -15.30 -7.09 -7.42
N TYR A 370 -14.97 -8.22 -8.05
CA TYR A 370 -15.52 -8.60 -9.36
C TYR A 370 -16.54 -9.73 -9.30
N ARG A 371 -16.50 -10.60 -8.28
CA ARG A 371 -17.42 -11.75 -8.19
C ARG A 371 -18.83 -11.43 -7.72
N ASP A 372 -19.13 -10.16 -7.39
CA ASP A 372 -20.42 -9.72 -6.86
C ASP A 372 -20.86 -10.52 -5.61
N PRO A 373 -20.16 -10.37 -4.46
CA PRO A 373 -20.37 -11.18 -3.27
C PRO A 373 -21.78 -11.00 -2.71
N ILE A 374 -22.35 -12.06 -2.15
CA ILE A 374 -23.60 -12.01 -1.40
C ILE A 374 -23.29 -11.43 -0.03
N LEU A 375 -23.80 -10.26 0.26
CA LEU A 375 -23.64 -9.55 1.52
C LEU A 375 -25.00 -9.21 2.11
N ASN A 376 -25.18 -9.51 3.39
CA ASN A 376 -26.41 -9.20 4.14
C ASN A 376 -26.20 -7.96 5.01
N PRO A 377 -27.25 -7.22 5.38
CA PRO A 377 -27.14 -5.98 6.16
C PRO A 377 -26.49 -6.16 7.54
N ASN A 378 -26.57 -7.34 8.14
CA ASN A 378 -25.95 -7.69 9.42
C ASN A 378 -24.59 -8.41 9.29
N ASP A 379 -24.00 -8.47 8.10
CA ASP A 379 -22.64 -8.97 7.91
C ASP A 379 -21.63 -7.86 8.31
N LEU A 380 -20.40 -8.27 8.60
CA LEU A 380 -19.27 -7.37 8.81
C LEU A 380 -18.16 -7.70 7.78
N VAL A 381 -17.71 -6.71 7.01
CA VAL A 381 -16.54 -6.87 6.16
C VAL A 381 -15.29 -6.37 6.90
N ILE A 382 -14.31 -7.24 7.11
CA ILE A 382 -13.00 -6.90 7.68
C ILE A 382 -11.99 -6.77 6.56
N ILE A 383 -11.53 -5.56 6.34
CA ILE A 383 -10.50 -5.23 5.36
C ILE A 383 -9.13 -5.27 6.04
N ILE A 384 -8.24 -6.13 5.54
CA ILE A 384 -6.90 -6.32 6.11
C ILE A 384 -5.86 -5.79 5.12
N SER A 385 -5.06 -4.80 5.55
CA SER A 385 -3.99 -4.23 4.73
C SER A 385 -2.88 -3.65 5.61
N GLN A 386 -1.62 -3.93 5.30
CA GLN A 386 -0.49 -3.32 6.00
C GLN A 386 -0.41 -1.82 5.67
N SER A 387 -0.33 -1.45 4.40
CA SER A 387 -0.20 -0.07 3.95
C SER A 387 -1.49 0.75 4.06
N GLY A 388 -2.65 0.08 4.00
CA GLY A 388 -3.94 0.75 3.87
C GLY A 388 -4.14 1.49 2.54
N GLU A 389 -3.32 1.17 1.52
CA GLU A 389 -3.31 1.84 0.21
C GLU A 389 -3.43 0.85 -0.96
N THR A 390 -3.69 -0.44 -0.71
CA THR A 390 -3.84 -1.45 -1.76
C THR A 390 -5.12 -1.21 -2.54
N SER A 391 -5.01 -0.96 -3.84
CA SER A 391 -6.13 -0.54 -4.71
C SER A 391 -7.31 -1.52 -4.70
N ASP A 392 -7.05 -2.83 -4.86
CA ASP A 392 -8.11 -3.84 -4.84
C ASP A 392 -8.80 -3.93 -3.47
N THR A 393 -8.01 -3.80 -2.40
CA THR A 393 -8.54 -3.82 -1.03
C THR A 393 -9.40 -2.60 -0.74
N LEU A 394 -9.02 -1.42 -1.23
CA LEU A 394 -9.82 -0.20 -1.15
C LEU A 394 -11.09 -0.30 -2.00
N ALA A 395 -11.01 -0.92 -3.18
CA ALA A 395 -12.19 -1.14 -4.02
C ALA A 395 -13.17 -2.14 -3.38
N ALA A 396 -12.68 -3.20 -2.74
CA ALA A 396 -13.50 -4.14 -1.97
C ALA A 396 -14.22 -3.44 -0.80
N LEU A 397 -13.54 -2.54 -0.08
CA LEU A 397 -14.13 -1.69 0.96
C LEU A 397 -15.27 -0.83 0.40
N LYS A 398 -15.02 -0.11 -0.71
CA LYS A 398 -16.03 0.74 -1.36
C LYS A 398 -17.24 -0.07 -1.82
N LEU A 399 -17.03 -1.30 -2.33
CA LEU A 399 -18.10 -2.21 -2.71
C LEU A 399 -18.95 -2.59 -1.49
N ALA A 400 -18.37 -3.03 -0.39
CA ALA A 400 -19.09 -3.38 0.84
C ALA A 400 -19.94 -2.20 1.34
N LYS A 401 -19.37 -1.00 1.41
CA LYS A 401 -20.08 0.22 1.81
C LYS A 401 -21.23 0.58 0.85
N SER A 402 -21.04 0.41 -0.45
CA SER A 402 -22.10 0.64 -1.44
C SER A 402 -23.32 -0.30 -1.28
N ARG A 403 -23.09 -1.45 -0.62
CA ARG A 403 -24.14 -2.43 -0.28
C ARG A 403 -24.73 -2.19 1.12
N GLY A 404 -24.28 -1.15 1.83
CA GLY A 404 -24.76 -0.82 3.18
C GLY A 404 -24.22 -1.74 4.28
N VAL A 405 -23.13 -2.49 4.02
CA VAL A 405 -22.52 -3.39 5.00
C VAL A 405 -21.39 -2.65 5.70
N PRO A 406 -21.34 -2.68 7.05
CA PRO A 406 -20.30 -2.02 7.82
C PRO A 406 -18.91 -2.63 7.57
N VAL A 407 -17.89 -1.78 7.57
CA VAL A 407 -16.52 -2.17 7.28
C VAL A 407 -15.59 -1.84 8.45
N LEU A 408 -14.89 -2.86 8.95
CA LEU A 408 -13.77 -2.73 9.89
C LEU A 408 -12.44 -2.84 9.12
N ALA A 409 -11.59 -1.83 9.22
CA ALA A 409 -10.24 -1.86 8.66
C ALA A 409 -9.21 -2.28 9.71
N ILE A 410 -8.37 -3.27 9.39
CA ILE A 410 -7.15 -3.62 10.14
C ILE A 410 -5.97 -3.13 9.31
N VAL A 411 -5.35 -2.02 9.73
CA VAL A 411 -4.30 -1.32 8.98
C VAL A 411 -3.14 -0.89 9.89
N ASN A 412 -1.94 -0.77 9.33
CA ASN A 412 -0.78 -0.30 10.08
C ASN A 412 -0.52 1.21 9.90
N VAL A 413 -0.82 1.76 8.72
CA VAL A 413 -0.55 3.17 8.43
C VAL A 413 -1.73 4.04 8.85
N VAL A 414 -1.46 4.91 9.83
CA VAL A 414 -2.44 5.87 10.34
C VAL A 414 -2.81 6.87 9.25
N GLY A 415 -4.12 7.12 9.08
CA GLY A 415 -4.62 8.06 8.08
C GLY A 415 -4.53 7.57 6.63
N SER A 416 -4.28 6.29 6.39
CA SER A 416 -4.32 5.70 5.06
C SER A 416 -5.71 5.80 4.41
N SER A 417 -5.78 5.62 3.09
CA SER A 417 -7.03 5.70 2.33
C SER A 417 -8.09 4.71 2.84
N ILE A 418 -7.68 3.48 3.17
CA ILE A 418 -8.56 2.46 3.75
C ILE A 418 -9.04 2.89 5.14
N ALA A 419 -8.12 3.42 6.00
CA ALA A 419 -8.49 3.88 7.34
C ALA A 419 -9.51 5.02 7.31
N ARG A 420 -9.35 5.98 6.38
CA ARG A 420 -10.30 7.09 6.23
C ARG A 420 -11.67 6.68 5.69
N ALA A 421 -11.71 5.62 4.88
CA ALA A 421 -12.94 5.19 4.22
C ALA A 421 -13.76 4.18 5.04
N ALA A 422 -13.15 3.47 5.99
CA ALA A 422 -13.79 2.46 6.82
C ALA A 422 -14.72 3.07 7.89
N ASP A 423 -15.68 2.29 8.37
CA ASP A 423 -16.58 2.68 9.47
C ASP A 423 -15.89 2.50 10.82
N TYR A 424 -15.07 1.46 10.94
CA TYR A 424 -14.28 1.12 12.12
C TYR A 424 -12.83 0.92 11.75
N VAL A 425 -11.87 1.30 12.60
CA VAL A 425 -10.44 1.14 12.32
C VAL A 425 -9.72 0.55 13.52
N LEU A 426 -8.98 -0.52 13.27
CA LEU A 426 -7.99 -1.11 14.17
C LEU A 426 -6.59 -0.89 13.61
N TYR A 427 -5.84 0.01 14.21
CA TYR A 427 -4.43 0.20 13.86
C TYR A 427 -3.58 -0.91 14.48
N THR A 428 -2.73 -1.53 13.67
CA THR A 428 -1.64 -2.37 14.14
C THR A 428 -0.40 -1.51 14.35
N TYR A 429 0.37 -1.75 15.39
CA TYR A 429 1.56 -0.96 15.69
C TYR A 429 2.81 -1.74 15.31
N ALA A 430 2.88 -2.18 14.05
CA ALA A 430 4.03 -2.93 13.53
C ALA A 430 5.28 -2.06 13.32
N GLY A 431 5.12 -0.73 13.32
CA GLY A 431 6.17 0.17 12.86
C GLY A 431 6.30 0.15 11.32
N PRO A 432 7.35 0.79 10.77
CA PRO A 432 7.64 0.75 9.35
C PRO A 432 8.18 -0.63 8.96
N GLU A 433 7.48 -1.33 8.06
CA GLU A 433 7.92 -2.59 7.48
C GLU A 433 8.51 -2.32 6.09
N ILE A 434 9.81 -2.61 5.94
CA ILE A 434 10.62 -2.27 4.76
C ILE A 434 11.02 -3.52 3.98
N ALA A 435 11.02 -4.69 4.60
CA ALA A 435 11.25 -5.95 3.90
C ALA A 435 10.11 -6.24 2.93
N VAL A 436 10.43 -6.75 1.73
CA VAL A 436 9.45 -7.09 0.68
C VAL A 436 8.43 -8.10 1.19
N ALA A 437 8.92 -9.16 1.84
CA ALA A 437 8.03 -10.15 2.46
C ALA A 437 7.63 -9.67 3.85
N SER A 438 6.33 -9.58 4.08
CA SER A 438 5.76 -9.15 5.35
C SER A 438 6.11 -10.12 6.48
N THR A 439 6.53 -9.58 7.59
CA THR A 439 6.91 -10.32 8.81
C THR A 439 6.15 -9.80 10.03
N THR A 440 6.51 -8.62 10.50
CA THR A 440 5.93 -8.00 11.70
C THR A 440 4.46 -7.63 11.50
N ALA A 441 4.11 -7.03 10.36
CA ALA A 441 2.72 -6.67 10.08
C ALA A 441 1.80 -7.89 10.03
N TYR A 442 2.26 -8.99 9.45
CA TYR A 442 1.51 -10.25 9.45
C TYR A 442 1.24 -10.75 10.88
N MET A 443 2.27 -10.75 11.76
CA MET A 443 2.12 -11.21 13.14
C MET A 443 1.14 -10.37 13.94
N VAL A 444 1.19 -9.05 13.81
CA VAL A 444 0.26 -8.18 14.53
C VAL A 444 -1.16 -8.23 13.96
N GLN A 445 -1.32 -8.49 12.65
CA GLN A 445 -2.64 -8.77 12.05
C GLN A 445 -3.27 -10.02 12.66
N LEU A 446 -2.49 -11.09 12.84
CA LEU A 446 -2.96 -12.29 13.55
C LEU A 446 -3.41 -11.97 14.97
N CYS A 447 -2.61 -11.20 15.73
CA CYS A 447 -2.93 -10.82 17.10
C CYS A 447 -4.26 -10.05 17.17
N VAL A 448 -4.47 -9.08 16.27
CA VAL A 448 -5.71 -8.28 16.21
C VAL A 448 -6.91 -9.14 15.84
N LEU A 449 -6.75 -10.10 14.90
CA LEU A 449 -7.82 -11.03 14.52
C LEU A 449 -8.19 -11.98 15.67
N TYR A 450 -7.21 -12.44 16.45
CA TYR A 450 -7.51 -13.20 17.68
C TYR A 450 -8.22 -12.36 18.73
N LEU A 451 -7.79 -11.11 18.94
CA LEU A 451 -8.50 -10.19 19.85
C LEU A 451 -9.95 -9.95 19.38
N PHE A 452 -10.15 -9.74 18.10
CA PHE A 452 -11.49 -9.59 17.51
C PHE A 452 -12.35 -10.85 17.74
N ALA A 453 -11.81 -12.03 17.45
CA ALA A 453 -12.51 -13.30 17.69
C ALA A 453 -12.90 -13.48 19.16
N LEU A 454 -12.03 -13.06 20.10
CA LEU A 454 -12.32 -13.08 21.52
C LEU A 454 -13.43 -12.08 21.92
N CYS A 455 -13.50 -10.92 21.26
CA CYS A 455 -14.56 -9.94 21.50
C CYS A 455 -15.94 -10.43 21.03
N LEU A 456 -15.99 -11.35 20.06
CA LEU A 456 -17.24 -11.99 19.60
C LEU A 456 -17.79 -13.04 20.56
N ILE A 457 -17.00 -13.51 21.54
CA ILE A 457 -17.43 -14.56 22.49
C ILE A 457 -18.33 -13.94 23.56
N GLU A 458 -19.34 -14.64 24.03
CA GLU A 458 -20.15 -14.23 25.20
C GLU A 458 -19.30 -14.11 26.46
N HIS A 459 -19.66 -13.17 27.33
CA HIS A 459 -18.82 -12.69 28.44
C HIS A 459 -18.33 -13.78 29.41
N GLU A 460 -19.13 -14.81 29.67
CA GLU A 460 -18.79 -15.87 30.65
C GLU A 460 -17.63 -16.77 30.16
N ASP A 461 -17.48 -16.97 28.87
CA ASP A 461 -16.42 -17.80 28.28
C ASP A 461 -15.16 -17.00 27.88
N LYS A 462 -15.25 -15.68 27.71
CA LYS A 462 -14.13 -14.79 27.29
C LYS A 462 -12.89 -14.95 28.19
N ILE A 463 -13.08 -14.86 29.50
CA ILE A 463 -11.97 -14.90 30.49
C ILE A 463 -11.21 -16.21 30.42
N ARG A 464 -11.93 -17.32 30.30
CA ARG A 464 -11.31 -18.65 30.23
C ARG A 464 -10.48 -18.81 28.98
N VAL A 465 -11.08 -18.51 27.82
CA VAL A 465 -10.44 -18.66 26.51
C VAL A 465 -9.25 -17.72 26.35
N PHE A 466 -9.37 -16.49 26.83
CA PHE A 466 -8.28 -15.52 26.83
C PHE A 466 -7.08 -15.99 27.64
N LYS A 467 -7.31 -16.46 28.88
CA LYS A 467 -6.24 -17.02 29.73
C LYS A 467 -5.56 -18.23 29.08
N ASP A 468 -6.32 -19.13 28.48
CA ASP A 468 -5.78 -20.33 27.84
C ASP A 468 -4.88 -20.00 26.63
N ILE A 469 -5.27 -19.02 25.82
CA ILE A 469 -4.47 -18.59 24.64
C ILE A 469 -3.20 -17.84 25.06
N PHE A 470 -3.30 -16.86 25.97
CA PHE A 470 -2.16 -16.01 26.32
C PHE A 470 -1.23 -16.61 27.39
N HIS A 471 -1.71 -17.46 28.29
CA HIS A 471 -0.82 -18.22 29.21
C HIS A 471 0.06 -19.20 28.45
N PHE A 472 -0.42 -19.79 27.38
CA PHE A 472 0.38 -20.68 26.53
C PHE A 472 1.48 -19.92 25.77
N ALA A 473 1.23 -18.67 25.37
CA ALA A 473 2.22 -17.82 24.70
C ALA A 473 3.29 -17.29 25.66
N ALA A 474 2.96 -17.08 26.93
CA ALA A 474 3.91 -16.58 27.96
C ALA A 474 4.76 -17.72 28.59
N ALA A 475 4.37 -18.97 28.43
CA ALA A 475 5.06 -20.13 29.03
C ALA A 475 6.12 -20.77 28.09
N LYS A 476 6.32 -20.25 26.91
CA LYS A 476 7.36 -20.61 25.93
C LYS A 476 8.32 -19.47 25.69
#